data_5ed1dfe67f5b363dd200a8bf75c26a95
#
_entry.id   5ed1dfe67f5b363dd200a8bf75c26a95
#
_cell.length_a   1.000
_cell.length_b   1.000
_cell.length_c   1.000
_cell.angle_alpha   90.00
_cell.angle_beta   90.00
_cell.angle_gamma   90.00
#
_symmetry.space_group_name_H-M   'P 1'
#
loop_
_entity.id
_entity.type
_entity.pdbx_description
1 polymer ?
#
loop_
_entity_poly.entity_id
_entity_poly.type
_entity_poly.pdbx_seq_one_letter_code
_entity_poly.pdbx_strand_id
1 'polypeptide(L)'
;MATAFVPWPPPSPALAEDHFTSVGHLLRVPACVRPVDCVTSKMRPLAACALTPIHRPKTGHRPKLGQHFLTSAAFRRRIVEAVPIRRNDLVVEIGAGCGAMTGSLAERAARVVAVELDSRLADELRKELAGREGIEVLQADILGLDLADLCRSHGVEQTFIFGNLPYYITSPILHHLLKSARHIRGMAFVVQREVALRITAGAGSRPYGYLSVLAQCYSKARIAFSIPPGAFSPPPAVHSALVTFEMTGGPEEEEGASAVQDDLRRRKFLDFVKAGFAQKRKKLANNLSAVYPADAVRDAVRSLGLSGNVRAEELTVADLWRVFEALNGSR
;
A
#
# COMPACT_ATOMS: atom_id res chain seq x y z
N MET A 1 -18.60 -33.12 -4.21
CA MET A 1 -17.38 -33.57 -3.52
C MET A 1 -16.70 -32.32 -2.97
N ALA A 2 -16.73 -32.16 -1.65
CA ALA A 2 -16.19 -30.98 -0.96
C ALA A 2 -14.70 -31.20 -0.74
N THR A 3 -13.85 -30.35 -1.29
CA THR A 3 -12.40 -30.33 -1.03
C THR A 3 -12.17 -29.56 0.28
N ALA A 4 -11.66 -30.28 1.27
CA ALA A 4 -11.34 -29.80 2.59
C ALA A 4 -10.22 -28.73 2.54
N PHE A 5 -10.46 -27.62 3.19
CA PHE A 5 -9.50 -26.56 3.47
C PHE A 5 -8.55 -27.05 4.57
N VAL A 6 -7.25 -27.14 4.26
CA VAL A 6 -6.21 -27.44 5.25
C VAL A 6 -5.65 -26.10 5.75
N PRO A 7 -5.79 -25.75 7.03
CA PRO A 7 -5.19 -24.55 7.57
C PRO A 7 -3.69 -24.73 7.80
N TRP A 8 -2.90 -23.69 7.51
CA TRP A 8 -1.47 -23.59 7.73
C TRP A 8 -1.16 -23.66 9.23
N PRO A 9 -0.10 -24.42 9.66
CA PRO A 9 0.27 -24.51 11.06
C PRO A 9 0.87 -23.19 11.59
N PRO A 10 0.72 -22.90 12.90
CA PRO A 10 1.33 -21.72 13.53
C PRO A 10 2.85 -21.93 13.70
N PRO A 11 3.65 -20.84 13.76
CA PRO A 11 5.10 -20.93 13.96
C PRO A 11 5.43 -21.46 15.34
N SER A 12 6.42 -22.35 15.41
CA SER A 12 6.97 -22.92 16.65
C SER A 12 7.67 -21.85 17.49
N PRO A 13 7.56 -21.89 18.83
CA PRO A 13 8.34 -21.03 19.71
C PRO A 13 9.77 -21.55 19.83
N ALA A 14 10.77 -20.77 19.42
CA ALA A 14 12.17 -21.06 19.66
C ALA A 14 12.57 -20.64 21.09
N LEU A 15 13.21 -21.58 21.73
CA LEU A 15 13.74 -21.61 23.07
C LEU A 15 14.66 -20.41 23.39
N ALA A 16 14.38 -19.76 24.51
CA ALA A 16 15.35 -18.98 25.27
C ALA A 16 15.95 -19.90 26.31
N GLU A 17 17.29 -19.96 26.42
CA GLU A 17 18.02 -20.18 27.67
C GLU A 17 19.53 -19.99 27.48
N ASP A 18 20.01 -18.96 28.17
CA ASP A 18 21.24 -18.81 28.96
C ASP A 18 22.58 -19.49 28.56
N HIS A 19 23.58 -18.62 28.45
CA HIS A 19 24.82 -18.78 29.21
C HIS A 19 25.59 -17.47 29.35
N PHE A 20 25.58 -16.94 30.57
CA PHE A 20 26.41 -15.85 31.06
C PHE A 20 27.76 -16.42 31.51
N THR A 21 28.89 -15.96 30.95
CA THR A 21 30.20 -16.04 31.61
C THR A 21 30.95 -14.72 31.47
N SER A 22 31.29 -14.24 32.61
CA SER A 22 32.04 -13.04 33.00
C SER A 22 33.46 -13.02 32.46
N VAL A 23 33.93 -11.88 31.93
CA VAL A 23 35.31 -11.37 32.16
C VAL A 23 35.26 -9.84 32.23
N GLY A 24 35.69 -9.30 33.34
CA GLY A 24 35.74 -7.88 33.61
C GLY A 24 36.95 -7.19 32.99
N HIS A 25 36.74 -5.95 32.57
CA HIS A 25 37.80 -4.93 32.58
C HIS A 25 37.24 -3.56 32.96
N LEU A 26 37.78 -3.03 34.07
CA LEU A 26 37.56 -1.68 34.56
C LEU A 26 38.08 -0.65 33.55
N LEU A 27 37.24 0.28 33.13
CA LEU A 27 37.68 1.63 32.74
C LEU A 27 36.76 2.66 33.40
N ARG A 28 37.40 3.54 34.19
CA ARG A 28 36.79 4.67 34.89
C ARG A 28 36.30 5.72 33.92
N VAL A 29 35.07 6.19 34.13
CA VAL A 29 34.52 7.40 33.48
C VAL A 29 34.13 8.37 34.62
N PRO A 30 34.46 9.68 34.52
CA PRO A 30 34.23 10.63 35.59
C PRO A 30 32.76 11.03 35.73
N ALA A 31 32.31 11.15 36.94
CA ALA A 31 31.03 11.67 37.33
C ALA A 31 30.93 13.17 37.02
N CYS A 32 29.88 13.62 36.35
CA CYS A 32 29.14 14.82 36.67
C CYS A 32 28.09 15.14 35.57
N VAL A 33 26.86 14.66 35.72
CA VAL A 33 25.67 15.35 35.21
C VAL A 33 24.53 15.07 36.17
N ARG A 34 23.95 16.14 36.72
CA ARG A 34 22.82 16.10 37.64
C ARG A 34 21.57 15.57 36.96
N PRO A 35 20.68 14.85 37.65
CA PRO A 35 19.40 14.43 37.09
C PRO A 35 18.50 15.65 36.91
N VAL A 36 18.04 15.89 35.69
CA VAL A 36 16.93 16.81 35.40
C VAL A 36 15.64 16.10 35.77
N ASP A 37 14.85 16.78 36.58
CA ASP A 37 13.57 16.31 37.09
C ASP A 37 12.65 15.86 35.97
N CYS A 38 12.24 14.59 36.05
CA CYS A 38 11.20 14.01 35.25
C CYS A 38 9.85 14.60 35.68
N VAL A 39 9.41 15.65 34.99
CA VAL A 39 8.07 16.20 35.16
C VAL A 39 7.08 15.18 34.64
N THR A 40 6.43 14.47 35.54
CA THR A 40 5.27 13.63 35.26
C THR A 40 4.13 14.50 34.75
N SER A 41 4.09 14.74 33.47
CA SER A 41 2.93 15.34 32.78
C SER A 41 1.77 14.35 32.85
N LYS A 42 0.81 14.61 33.73
CA LYS A 42 -0.48 13.92 33.77
C LYS A 42 -1.16 14.09 32.43
N MET A 43 -1.19 13.03 31.63
CA MET A 43 -2.05 12.94 30.45
C MET A 43 -3.50 13.09 30.90
N ARG A 44 -4.10 14.23 30.61
CA ARG A 44 -5.56 14.40 30.68
C ARG A 44 -6.18 13.53 29.60
N PRO A 45 -7.26 12.78 29.88
CA PRO A 45 -8.00 12.10 28.83
C PRO A 45 -8.56 13.16 27.89
N LEU A 46 -8.25 13.04 26.60
CA LEU A 46 -8.84 13.86 25.54
C LEU A 46 -10.36 13.67 25.60
N ALA A 47 -11.04 14.72 26.06
CA ALA A 47 -12.48 14.81 25.98
C ALA A 47 -12.90 14.56 24.53
N ALA A 48 -13.94 13.73 24.34
CA ALA A 48 -14.57 13.46 23.05
C ALA A 48 -14.88 14.80 22.37
N CYS A 49 -14.00 15.21 21.47
CA CYS A 49 -14.19 16.42 20.66
C CYS A 49 -15.33 16.11 19.68
N ALA A 50 -16.47 16.72 19.92
CA ALA A 50 -17.61 16.65 19.03
C ALA A 50 -17.13 16.97 17.60
N LEU A 51 -17.40 16.05 16.66
CA LEU A 51 -17.12 16.19 15.25
C LEU A 51 -17.72 17.51 14.76
N THR A 52 -16.93 18.56 14.73
CA THR A 52 -17.31 19.80 14.08
C THR A 52 -17.61 19.49 12.62
N PRO A 53 -18.75 19.91 12.06
CA PRO A 53 -19.07 19.62 10.67
C PRO A 53 -17.99 20.26 9.78
N ILE A 54 -17.20 19.41 9.11
CA ILE A 54 -16.21 19.85 8.14
C ILE A 54 -16.94 20.67 7.07
N HIS A 55 -16.46 21.87 6.87
CA HIS A 55 -17.02 22.87 5.99
C HIS A 55 -17.30 22.29 4.60
N ARG A 56 -18.54 22.42 4.10
CA ARG A 56 -18.84 22.21 2.68
C ARG A 56 -17.92 23.15 1.88
N PRO A 57 -17.24 22.65 0.82
CA PRO A 57 -16.48 23.53 -0.06
C PRO A 57 -17.36 24.69 -0.49
N LYS A 58 -16.88 25.92 -0.28
CA LYS A 58 -17.64 27.13 -0.65
C LYS A 58 -18.00 27.02 -2.13
N THR A 59 -19.29 27.17 -2.43
CA THR A 59 -19.88 27.13 -3.76
C THR A 59 -19.11 28.06 -4.71
N GLY A 60 -18.39 27.49 -5.67
CA GLY A 60 -17.57 28.21 -6.66
C GLY A 60 -16.46 27.40 -7.27
N HIS A 61 -16.11 26.27 -6.66
CA HIS A 61 -15.06 25.40 -7.17
C HIS A 61 -15.66 24.42 -8.18
N ARG A 62 -15.35 24.58 -9.47
CA ARG A 62 -15.51 23.49 -10.44
C ARG A 62 -14.40 22.48 -10.12
N PRO A 63 -14.73 21.26 -9.63
CA PRO A 63 -13.71 20.24 -9.38
C PRO A 63 -12.95 20.02 -10.68
N LYS A 64 -11.63 20.08 -10.64
CA LYS A 64 -10.80 19.58 -11.73
C LYS A 64 -11.18 18.12 -11.94
N LEU A 65 -11.27 17.69 -13.20
CA LEU A 65 -11.73 16.36 -13.63
C LEU A 65 -11.48 15.24 -12.57
N GLY A 66 -12.57 14.68 -12.04
CA GLY A 66 -12.53 13.45 -11.27
C GLY A 66 -12.37 13.55 -9.74
N GLN A 67 -12.46 14.74 -9.13
CA GLN A 67 -12.46 14.87 -7.67
C GLN A 67 -13.85 14.60 -7.09
N HIS A 68 -13.95 13.58 -6.21
CA HIS A 68 -15.15 13.20 -5.46
C HIS A 68 -14.82 13.20 -3.97
N PHE A 69 -15.29 14.18 -3.23
CA PHE A 69 -15.00 14.32 -1.80
C PHE A 69 -15.94 13.44 -0.98
N LEU A 70 -15.38 12.64 -0.07
CA LEU A 70 -16.16 11.77 0.82
C LEU A 70 -16.85 12.62 1.91
N THR A 71 -18.13 12.90 1.73
CA THR A 71 -18.91 13.79 2.62
C THR A 71 -19.69 13.03 3.71
N SER A 72 -19.98 11.75 3.50
CA SER A 72 -20.74 10.93 4.47
C SER A 72 -19.93 10.64 5.73
N ALA A 73 -20.37 11.18 6.88
CA ALA A 73 -19.73 10.94 8.18
C ALA A 73 -19.77 9.44 8.58
N ALA A 74 -20.85 8.74 8.23
CA ALA A 74 -20.98 7.30 8.50
C ALA A 74 -19.91 6.48 7.75
N PHE A 75 -19.68 6.78 6.47
CA PHE A 75 -18.65 6.08 5.71
C PHE A 75 -17.24 6.48 6.13
N ARG A 76 -16.97 7.75 6.48
CA ARG A 76 -15.67 8.16 7.05
C ARG A 76 -15.34 7.36 8.30
N ARG A 77 -16.27 7.26 9.25
CA ARG A 77 -16.09 6.46 10.47
C ARG A 77 -15.83 4.99 10.14
N ARG A 78 -16.68 4.39 9.29
CA ARG A 78 -16.52 2.98 8.88
C ARG A 78 -15.19 2.70 8.20
N ILE A 79 -14.67 3.64 7.39
CA ILE A 79 -13.35 3.53 6.77
C ILE A 79 -12.27 3.51 7.85
N VAL A 80 -12.26 4.50 8.75
CA VAL A 80 -11.26 4.59 9.82
C VAL A 80 -11.29 3.36 10.74
N GLU A 81 -12.46 2.79 11.01
CA GLU A 81 -12.59 1.54 11.78
C GLU A 81 -12.02 0.32 11.04
N ALA A 82 -12.18 0.26 9.71
CA ALA A 82 -11.71 -0.86 8.90
C ALA A 82 -10.21 -0.81 8.54
N VAL A 83 -9.59 0.36 8.64
CA VAL A 83 -8.18 0.54 8.30
C VAL A 83 -7.29 0.20 9.51
N PRO A 84 -6.28 -0.71 9.35
CA PRO A 84 -5.46 -1.19 10.47
C PRO A 84 -4.35 -0.20 10.86
N ILE A 85 -4.71 1.05 11.14
CA ILE A 85 -3.81 2.09 11.65
C ILE A 85 -3.50 1.84 13.13
N ARG A 86 -2.23 1.96 13.50
CA ARG A 86 -1.73 1.85 14.87
C ARG A 86 -1.45 3.24 15.46
N ARG A 87 -1.49 3.36 16.79
CA ARG A 87 -1.26 4.63 17.47
C ARG A 87 0.14 5.22 17.27
N ASN A 88 1.12 4.41 16.93
CA ASN A 88 2.50 4.84 16.65
C ASN A 88 2.81 4.97 15.16
N ASP A 89 1.82 4.80 14.27
CA ASP A 89 2.05 4.95 12.84
C ASP A 89 2.28 6.41 12.43
N LEU A 90 3.16 6.58 11.45
CA LEU A 90 3.12 7.69 10.52
C LEU A 90 2.15 7.31 9.40
N VAL A 91 1.10 8.11 9.20
CA VAL A 91 0.14 7.92 8.09
C VAL A 91 0.42 8.96 7.01
N VAL A 92 0.55 8.52 5.77
CA VAL A 92 0.59 9.40 4.60
C VAL A 92 -0.77 9.35 3.92
N GLU A 93 -1.51 10.45 3.96
CA GLU A 93 -2.78 10.60 3.26
C GLU A 93 -2.56 11.19 1.88
N ILE A 94 -2.94 10.45 0.83
CA ILE A 94 -2.80 10.87 -0.57
C ILE A 94 -4.09 11.52 -1.05
N GLY A 95 -3.99 12.77 -1.54
CA GLY A 95 -5.14 13.53 -2.02
C GLY A 95 -6.05 13.95 -0.88
N ALA A 96 -5.48 14.60 0.13
CA ALA A 96 -6.19 15.01 1.34
C ALA A 96 -7.39 15.94 1.08
N GLY A 97 -7.35 16.69 -0.03
CA GLY A 97 -8.43 17.58 -0.45
C GLY A 97 -8.80 18.60 0.63
N CYS A 98 -10.06 18.61 1.03
CA CYS A 98 -10.55 19.45 2.12
C CYS A 98 -10.37 18.84 3.51
N GLY A 99 -9.52 17.83 3.69
CA GLY A 99 -9.24 17.22 5.00
C GLY A 99 -10.32 16.29 5.55
N ALA A 100 -11.19 15.77 4.68
CA ALA A 100 -12.33 14.95 5.10
C ALA A 100 -11.93 13.73 5.93
N MET A 101 -10.76 13.16 5.68
CA MET A 101 -10.25 12.01 6.42
C MET A 101 -9.09 12.38 7.35
N THR A 102 -8.35 13.45 7.07
CA THR A 102 -7.13 13.85 7.78
C THR A 102 -7.31 13.90 9.31
N GLY A 103 -8.36 14.58 9.78
CA GLY A 103 -8.66 14.67 11.21
C GLY A 103 -8.94 13.31 11.85
N SER A 104 -9.73 12.48 11.18
CA SER A 104 -10.08 11.14 11.69
C SER A 104 -8.89 10.17 11.68
N LEU A 105 -7.97 10.33 10.73
CA LEU A 105 -6.72 9.58 10.70
C LEU A 105 -5.79 9.99 11.84
N ALA A 106 -5.69 11.31 12.12
CA ALA A 106 -4.87 11.86 13.20
C ALA A 106 -5.34 11.45 14.60
N GLU A 107 -6.63 11.15 14.79
CA GLU A 107 -7.14 10.60 16.06
C GLU A 107 -6.60 9.18 16.35
N ARG A 108 -6.11 8.47 15.34
CA ARG A 108 -5.66 7.08 15.44
C ARG A 108 -4.16 6.86 15.25
N ALA A 109 -3.49 7.76 14.55
CA ALA A 109 -2.07 7.72 14.24
C ALA A 109 -1.26 8.60 15.19
N ALA A 110 0.06 8.38 15.24
CA ALA A 110 0.97 9.31 15.91
C ALA A 110 1.13 10.61 15.12
N ARG A 111 1.21 10.48 13.80
CA ARG A 111 1.36 11.61 12.87
C ARG A 111 0.65 11.33 11.55
N VAL A 112 0.18 12.40 10.90
CA VAL A 112 -0.40 12.35 9.56
C VAL A 112 0.32 13.37 8.67
N VAL A 113 0.85 12.91 7.53
CA VAL A 113 1.33 13.76 6.44
C VAL A 113 0.26 13.77 5.36
N ALA A 114 -0.47 14.88 5.27
CA ALA A 114 -1.54 15.09 4.30
C ALA A 114 -0.96 15.65 2.99
N VAL A 115 -0.83 14.79 1.96
CA VAL A 115 -0.27 15.16 0.66
C VAL A 115 -1.40 15.61 -0.27
N GLU A 116 -1.29 16.85 -0.78
CA GLU A 116 -2.25 17.42 -1.72
C GLU A 116 -1.52 18.10 -2.89
N LEU A 117 -1.97 17.81 -4.11
CA LEU A 117 -1.36 18.36 -5.34
C LEU A 117 -1.83 19.80 -5.61
N ASP A 118 -3.11 20.10 -5.36
CA ASP A 118 -3.68 21.43 -5.58
C ASP A 118 -3.24 22.39 -4.48
N SER A 119 -2.45 23.41 -4.85
CA SER A 119 -1.90 24.39 -3.91
C SER A 119 -2.97 25.12 -3.09
N ARG A 120 -4.13 25.40 -3.70
CA ARG A 120 -5.22 26.13 -3.01
C ARG A 120 -5.86 25.23 -1.95
N LEU A 121 -6.11 23.96 -2.27
CA LEU A 121 -6.64 22.99 -1.29
C LEU A 121 -5.63 22.76 -0.17
N ALA A 122 -4.34 22.66 -0.50
CA ALA A 122 -3.29 22.53 0.51
C ALA A 122 -3.23 23.75 1.44
N ASP A 123 -3.37 24.96 0.91
CA ASP A 123 -3.38 26.19 1.72
C ASP A 123 -4.65 26.34 2.58
N GLU A 124 -5.81 25.97 2.04
CA GLU A 124 -7.05 25.90 2.82
C GLU A 124 -6.94 24.87 3.95
N LEU A 125 -6.39 23.68 3.64
CA LEU A 125 -6.19 22.61 4.61
C LEU A 125 -5.20 23.02 5.73
N ARG A 126 -4.09 23.72 5.40
CA ARG A 126 -3.16 24.26 6.40
C ARG A 126 -3.84 25.24 7.35
N LYS A 127 -4.71 26.10 6.83
CA LYS A 127 -5.47 27.07 7.67
C LYS A 127 -6.46 26.35 8.57
N GLU A 128 -7.18 25.35 8.05
CA GLU A 128 -8.19 24.61 8.82
C GLU A 128 -7.56 23.74 9.93
N LEU A 129 -6.38 23.20 9.65
CA LEU A 129 -5.67 22.33 10.59
C LEU A 129 -4.61 23.08 11.44
N ALA A 130 -4.55 24.41 11.33
CA ALA A 130 -3.61 25.21 12.12
C ALA A 130 -3.79 24.96 13.62
N GLY A 131 -2.67 24.67 14.30
CA GLY A 131 -2.67 24.36 15.74
C GLY A 131 -3.06 22.94 16.11
N ARG A 132 -3.36 22.05 15.15
CA ARG A 132 -3.52 20.62 15.41
C ARG A 132 -2.16 19.92 15.40
N GLU A 133 -1.73 19.47 16.56
CA GLU A 133 -0.49 18.69 16.69
C GLU A 133 -0.56 17.37 15.90
N GLY A 134 0.57 16.91 15.39
CA GLY A 134 0.69 15.64 14.69
C GLY A 134 0.20 15.62 13.25
N ILE A 135 -0.19 16.77 12.67
CA ILE A 135 -0.61 16.87 11.26
C ILE A 135 0.33 17.82 10.50
N GLU A 136 0.88 17.32 9.41
CA GLU A 136 1.65 18.10 8.45
C GLU A 136 0.93 18.11 7.10
N VAL A 137 0.84 19.28 6.45
CA VAL A 137 0.26 19.42 5.10
C VAL A 137 1.36 19.67 4.09
N LEU A 138 1.61 18.68 3.24
CA LEU A 138 2.61 18.72 2.18
C LEU A 138 1.95 18.97 0.83
N GLN A 139 2.26 20.11 0.21
CA GLN A 139 1.88 20.35 -1.18
C GLN A 139 2.88 19.64 -2.09
N ALA A 140 2.49 18.51 -2.66
CA ALA A 140 3.36 17.72 -3.54
C ALA A 140 2.56 16.80 -4.48
N ASP A 141 3.20 16.38 -5.59
CA ASP A 141 2.75 15.25 -6.37
C ASP A 141 3.27 13.95 -5.71
N ILE A 142 2.34 13.07 -5.34
CA ILE A 142 2.71 11.78 -4.75
C ILE A 142 3.62 10.95 -5.66
N LEU A 143 3.51 11.08 -6.98
CA LEU A 143 4.36 10.36 -7.94
C LEU A 143 5.82 10.84 -7.93
N GLY A 144 6.10 12.03 -7.39
CA GLY A 144 7.44 12.57 -7.19
C GLY A 144 7.97 12.43 -5.77
N LEU A 145 7.16 11.96 -4.82
CA LEU A 145 7.53 11.87 -3.42
C LEU A 145 8.36 10.60 -3.14
N ASP A 146 9.55 10.76 -2.55
CA ASP A 146 10.35 9.64 -2.08
C ASP A 146 9.90 9.25 -0.65
N LEU A 147 9.32 8.04 -0.53
CA LEU A 147 8.87 7.52 0.76
C LEU A 147 10.04 7.20 1.71
N ALA A 148 11.22 6.87 1.18
CA ALA A 148 12.39 6.61 2.02
C ALA A 148 12.85 7.91 2.70
N ASP A 149 12.89 9.01 1.96
CA ASP A 149 13.22 10.33 2.50
C ASP A 149 12.17 10.81 3.50
N LEU A 150 10.90 10.59 3.20
CA LEU A 150 9.81 10.91 4.10
C LEU A 150 9.88 10.12 5.41
N CYS A 151 10.10 8.82 5.35
CA CYS A 151 10.27 7.99 6.54
C CYS A 151 11.47 8.45 7.36
N ARG A 152 12.60 8.75 6.71
CA ARG A 152 13.82 9.23 7.36
C ARG A 152 13.62 10.57 8.06
N SER A 153 12.94 11.53 7.42
CA SER A 153 12.68 12.86 8.02
C SER A 153 11.77 12.80 9.25
N HIS A 154 10.94 11.75 9.35
CA HIS A 154 10.06 11.52 10.49
C HIS A 154 10.60 10.52 11.52
N GLY A 155 11.79 9.95 11.29
CA GLY A 155 12.43 8.99 12.20
C GLY A 155 11.71 7.65 12.29
N VAL A 156 11.07 7.20 11.20
CA VAL A 156 10.38 5.91 11.11
C VAL A 156 10.94 5.06 9.98
N GLU A 157 10.84 3.75 10.09
CA GLU A 157 11.25 2.83 9.03
C GLU A 157 10.14 2.64 7.98
N GLN A 158 8.89 2.63 8.44
CA GLN A 158 7.71 2.37 7.61
C GLN A 158 6.58 3.34 7.91
N THR A 159 5.76 3.58 6.92
CA THR A 159 4.55 4.39 7.01
C THR A 159 3.31 3.57 6.64
N PHE A 160 2.14 4.00 7.07
CA PHE A 160 0.86 3.52 6.58
C PHE A 160 0.33 4.49 5.52
N ILE A 161 -0.07 3.99 4.36
CA ILE A 161 -0.58 4.84 3.27
C ILE A 161 -2.12 4.77 3.24
N PHE A 162 -2.76 5.91 3.24
CA PHE A 162 -4.20 6.03 3.01
C PHE A 162 -4.47 6.97 1.83
N GLY A 163 -5.57 6.77 1.09
CA GLY A 163 -5.99 7.74 0.07
C GLY A 163 -7.39 7.48 -0.47
N ASN A 164 -8.10 8.58 -0.73
CA ASN A 164 -9.28 8.57 -1.58
C ASN A 164 -8.84 8.97 -2.99
N LEU A 165 -8.41 7.95 -3.78
CA LEU A 165 -7.64 8.20 -5.00
C LEU A 165 -8.52 8.64 -6.17
N PRO A 166 -8.07 9.66 -6.95
CA PRO A 166 -8.71 9.99 -8.22
C PRO A 166 -8.66 8.79 -9.15
N TYR A 167 -9.77 8.50 -9.82
CA TYR A 167 -9.97 7.25 -10.54
C TYR A 167 -9.01 7.01 -11.70
N TYR A 168 -8.53 8.09 -12.34
CA TYR A 168 -7.63 7.99 -13.51
C TYR A 168 -6.17 7.72 -13.15
N ILE A 169 -5.76 7.89 -11.88
CA ILE A 169 -4.35 7.81 -11.46
C ILE A 169 -4.06 6.67 -10.47
N THR A 170 -5.06 5.86 -10.10
CA THR A 170 -4.90 4.78 -9.12
C THR A 170 -3.77 3.81 -9.49
N SER A 171 -3.70 3.35 -10.76
CA SER A 171 -2.67 2.40 -11.18
C SER A 171 -1.25 3.01 -11.15
N PRO A 172 -0.99 4.22 -11.67
CA PRO A 172 0.29 4.90 -11.50
C PRO A 172 0.71 5.07 -10.03
N ILE A 173 -0.22 5.49 -9.16
CA ILE A 173 0.07 5.65 -7.71
C ILE A 173 0.46 4.31 -7.09
N LEU A 174 -0.32 3.25 -7.33
CA LEU A 174 -0.02 1.93 -6.79
C LEU A 174 1.34 1.43 -7.26
N HIS A 175 1.65 1.60 -8.55
CA HIS A 175 2.96 1.23 -9.10
C HIS A 175 4.11 2.04 -8.48
N HIS A 176 3.92 3.35 -8.25
CA HIS A 176 4.92 4.21 -7.61
C HIS A 176 5.18 3.79 -6.16
N LEU A 177 4.12 3.62 -5.37
CA LEU A 177 4.23 3.23 -3.96
C LEU A 177 4.91 1.88 -3.78
N LEU A 178 4.56 0.88 -4.60
CA LEU A 178 5.10 -0.46 -4.49
C LEU A 178 6.58 -0.57 -4.87
N LYS A 179 7.16 0.43 -5.55
CA LYS A 179 8.63 0.54 -5.71
C LYS A 179 9.35 0.78 -4.38
N SER A 180 8.65 1.34 -3.41
CA SER A 180 9.14 1.62 -2.07
C SER A 180 8.46 0.75 -1.00
N ALA A 181 8.03 -0.47 -1.37
CA ALA A 181 7.22 -1.36 -0.53
C ALA A 181 7.84 -1.64 0.84
N ARG A 182 9.18 -1.69 0.96
CA ARG A 182 9.90 -1.87 2.23
C ARG A 182 9.61 -0.76 3.26
N HIS A 183 9.23 0.44 2.80
CA HIS A 183 8.89 1.59 3.63
C HIS A 183 7.38 1.69 3.89
N ILE A 184 6.61 0.67 3.48
CA ILE A 184 5.16 0.64 3.63
C ILE A 184 4.76 -0.53 4.51
N ARG A 185 4.17 -0.24 5.68
CA ARG A 185 3.62 -1.26 6.58
C ARG A 185 2.28 -1.81 6.10
N GLY A 186 1.50 -0.98 5.44
CA GLY A 186 0.19 -1.31 4.91
C GLY A 186 -0.42 -0.15 4.14
N MET A 187 -1.44 -0.43 3.36
CA MET A 187 -2.13 0.60 2.58
C MET A 187 -3.65 0.39 2.63
N ALA A 188 -4.40 1.48 2.48
CA ALA A 188 -5.84 1.42 2.27
C ALA A 188 -6.27 2.51 1.29
N PHE A 189 -7.02 2.13 0.25
CA PHE A 189 -7.48 3.07 -0.76
C PHE A 189 -8.97 2.97 -1.01
N VAL A 190 -9.60 4.13 -1.12
CA VAL A 190 -10.92 4.25 -1.71
C VAL A 190 -10.74 4.44 -3.21
N VAL A 191 -11.23 3.48 -4.00
CA VAL A 191 -11.08 3.44 -5.45
C VAL A 191 -12.42 3.05 -6.11
N GLN A 192 -12.55 3.20 -7.43
CA GLN A 192 -13.70 2.65 -8.15
C GLN A 192 -13.83 1.14 -7.92
N ARG A 193 -15.07 0.65 -7.81
CA ARG A 193 -15.35 -0.77 -7.57
C ARG A 193 -14.74 -1.67 -8.64
N GLU A 194 -14.71 -1.25 -9.91
CA GLU A 194 -14.07 -1.99 -10.99
C GLU A 194 -12.55 -2.11 -10.75
N VAL A 195 -11.89 -1.03 -10.35
CA VAL A 195 -10.46 -1.03 -10.04
C VAL A 195 -10.19 -1.92 -8.82
N ALA A 196 -11.03 -1.85 -7.79
CA ALA A 196 -10.95 -2.75 -6.63
C ALA A 196 -11.02 -4.23 -7.03
N LEU A 197 -11.97 -4.59 -7.90
CA LEU A 197 -12.10 -5.94 -8.43
C LEU A 197 -10.87 -6.38 -9.24
N ARG A 198 -10.24 -5.47 -10.00
CA ARG A 198 -9.01 -5.76 -10.74
C ARG A 198 -7.81 -5.94 -9.81
N ILE A 199 -7.70 -5.16 -8.73
CA ILE A 199 -6.63 -5.29 -7.74
C ILE A 199 -6.71 -6.66 -7.03
N THR A 200 -7.91 -7.10 -6.64
CA THR A 200 -8.13 -8.29 -5.81
C THR A 200 -8.44 -9.56 -6.59
N ALA A 201 -8.39 -9.51 -7.93
CA ALA A 201 -8.76 -10.63 -8.78
C ALA A 201 -7.76 -11.79 -8.68
N GLY A 202 -8.26 -13.02 -8.63
CA GLY A 202 -7.46 -14.25 -8.78
C GLY A 202 -7.33 -14.70 -10.24
N ALA A 203 -6.32 -15.51 -10.51
CA ALA A 203 -6.07 -16.11 -11.83
C ALA A 203 -7.32 -16.83 -12.38
N GLY A 204 -7.52 -16.78 -13.69
CA GLY A 204 -8.68 -17.35 -14.38
C GLY A 204 -9.95 -16.48 -14.31
N SER A 205 -10.01 -15.45 -13.46
CA SER A 205 -11.14 -14.55 -13.39
C SER A 205 -11.09 -13.44 -14.45
N ARG A 206 -12.26 -12.98 -14.90
CA ARG A 206 -12.34 -11.93 -15.93
C ARG A 206 -11.60 -10.62 -15.58
N PRO A 207 -11.61 -10.09 -14.34
CA PRO A 207 -10.91 -8.86 -14.01
C PRO A 207 -9.40 -9.04 -13.79
N TYR A 208 -8.90 -10.29 -13.71
CA TYR A 208 -7.48 -10.57 -13.49
C TYR A 208 -6.58 -10.00 -14.57
N GLY A 209 -5.46 -9.42 -14.18
CA GLY A 209 -4.51 -8.78 -15.09
C GLY A 209 -3.27 -8.25 -14.38
N TYR A 210 -2.49 -7.42 -15.08
CA TYR A 210 -1.27 -6.84 -14.55
C TYR A 210 -1.43 -6.21 -13.15
N LEU A 211 -2.51 -5.44 -12.94
CA LEU A 211 -2.77 -4.79 -11.66
C LEU A 211 -3.00 -5.78 -10.51
N SER A 212 -3.61 -6.93 -10.81
CA SER A 212 -3.80 -8.02 -9.85
C SER A 212 -2.47 -8.63 -9.45
N VAL A 213 -1.62 -8.95 -10.44
CA VAL A 213 -0.29 -9.50 -10.21
C VAL A 213 0.58 -8.51 -9.45
N LEU A 214 0.60 -7.24 -9.88
CA LEU A 214 1.33 -6.18 -9.18
C LEU A 214 0.96 -6.11 -7.68
N ALA A 215 -0.32 -6.09 -7.36
CA ALA A 215 -0.77 -6.06 -5.97
C ALA A 215 -0.35 -7.32 -5.20
N GLN A 216 -0.51 -8.51 -5.80
CA GLN A 216 -0.19 -9.80 -5.17
C GLN A 216 1.31 -10.04 -4.99
N CYS A 217 2.17 -9.40 -5.79
CA CYS A 217 3.63 -9.47 -5.61
C CYS A 217 4.12 -8.81 -4.32
N TYR A 218 3.33 -7.91 -3.74
CA TYR A 218 3.76 -7.12 -2.58
C TYR A 218 2.83 -7.23 -1.38
N SER A 219 1.59 -7.71 -1.60
CA SER A 219 0.57 -7.65 -0.56
C SER A 219 -0.54 -8.68 -0.73
N LYS A 220 -1.28 -8.91 0.35
CA LYS A 220 -2.61 -9.51 0.32
C LYS A 220 -3.65 -8.39 0.28
N ALA A 221 -4.17 -8.11 -0.92
CA ALA A 221 -5.20 -7.10 -1.11
C ALA A 221 -6.60 -7.69 -0.95
N ARG A 222 -7.51 -6.95 -0.28
CA ARG A 222 -8.91 -7.36 -0.11
C ARG A 222 -9.84 -6.16 -0.19
N ILE A 223 -11.05 -6.37 -0.72
CA ILE A 223 -12.13 -5.40 -0.63
C ILE A 223 -12.76 -5.50 0.76
N ALA A 224 -12.68 -4.41 1.54
CA ALA A 224 -13.30 -4.35 2.86
C ALA A 224 -14.82 -4.17 2.74
N PHE A 225 -15.27 -3.20 1.92
CA PHE A 225 -16.69 -2.96 1.60
C PHE A 225 -16.85 -2.01 0.41
N SER A 226 -18.07 -2.00 -0.15
CA SER A 226 -18.48 -1.06 -1.20
C SER A 226 -19.01 0.26 -0.60
N ILE A 227 -18.81 1.37 -1.32
CA ILE A 227 -19.23 2.72 -0.95
C ILE A 227 -20.11 3.26 -2.08
N PRO A 228 -21.38 3.62 -1.80
CA PRO A 228 -22.30 4.11 -2.83
C PRO A 228 -21.94 5.54 -3.26
N PRO A 229 -22.34 5.96 -4.48
CA PRO A 229 -22.12 7.31 -4.99
C PRO A 229 -22.59 8.43 -4.07
N GLY A 230 -23.73 8.24 -3.39
CA GLY A 230 -24.31 9.23 -2.47
C GLY A 230 -23.46 9.54 -1.23
N ALA A 231 -22.37 8.79 -0.99
CA ALA A 231 -21.40 9.10 0.08
C ALA A 231 -20.44 10.23 -0.29
N PHE A 232 -20.43 10.68 -1.56
CA PHE A 232 -19.49 11.66 -2.10
C PHE A 232 -20.20 12.92 -2.61
N SER A 233 -19.46 14.03 -2.69
CA SER A 233 -19.90 15.27 -3.33
C SER A 233 -18.76 15.82 -4.21
N PRO A 234 -18.99 16.02 -5.54
CA PRO A 234 -20.14 15.52 -6.30
C PRO A 234 -20.16 13.98 -6.31
N PRO A 235 -21.33 13.35 -6.48
CA PRO A 235 -21.40 11.88 -6.53
C PRO A 235 -20.74 11.35 -7.81
N PRO A 236 -19.93 10.30 -7.72
CA PRO A 236 -19.40 9.61 -8.91
C PRO A 236 -20.49 8.84 -9.65
N ALA A 237 -20.25 8.54 -10.94
CA ALA A 237 -21.19 7.74 -11.74
C ALA A 237 -21.25 6.26 -11.31
N VAL A 238 -20.26 5.77 -10.57
CA VAL A 238 -20.09 4.37 -10.21
C VAL A 238 -19.82 4.22 -8.71
N HIS A 239 -20.09 3.02 -8.17
CA HIS A 239 -19.71 2.68 -6.80
C HIS A 239 -18.19 2.70 -6.63
N SER A 240 -17.75 3.10 -5.43
CA SER A 240 -16.39 2.94 -4.95
C SER A 240 -16.28 1.73 -4.03
N ALA A 241 -15.08 1.39 -3.63
CA ALA A 241 -14.81 0.38 -2.61
C ALA A 241 -13.58 0.76 -1.81
N LEU A 242 -13.55 0.39 -0.54
CA LEU A 242 -12.35 0.40 0.28
C LEU A 242 -11.58 -0.88 0.02
N VAL A 243 -10.33 -0.76 -0.44
CA VAL A 243 -9.37 -1.86 -0.58
C VAL A 243 -8.29 -1.68 0.46
N THR A 244 -8.00 -2.73 1.23
CA THR A 244 -6.91 -2.78 2.19
C THR A 244 -5.82 -3.72 1.68
N PHE A 245 -4.56 -3.36 1.94
CA PHE A 245 -3.37 -4.10 1.53
C PHE A 245 -2.56 -4.44 2.77
N GLU A 246 -2.44 -5.71 3.05
CA GLU A 246 -1.51 -6.25 4.03
C GLU A 246 -0.21 -6.57 3.31
N MET A 247 0.85 -5.82 3.62
CA MET A 247 2.14 -6.01 2.94
C MET A 247 2.75 -7.34 3.33
N THR A 248 3.24 -8.05 2.31
CA THR A 248 3.98 -9.31 2.46
C THR A 248 5.36 -9.08 1.86
N GLY A 249 6.40 -9.75 2.41
CA GLY A 249 7.78 -9.60 1.93
C GLY A 249 7.99 -9.94 0.44
N GLY A 250 6.99 -10.49 -0.22
CA GLY A 250 7.02 -10.93 -1.62
C GLY A 250 6.90 -12.43 -1.76
N PRO A 251 6.81 -12.96 -3.00
CA PRO A 251 6.55 -14.38 -3.23
C PRO A 251 7.68 -15.32 -2.79
N GLU A 252 8.90 -14.87 -2.64
CA GLU A 252 10.02 -15.64 -2.10
C GLU A 252 11.08 -14.67 -1.54
N GLU A 253 11.18 -14.55 -0.22
CA GLU A 253 12.40 -14.08 0.44
C GLU A 253 13.34 -15.30 0.48
N GLU A 254 14.27 -15.41 -0.48
CA GLU A 254 15.39 -16.33 -0.35
C GLU A 254 16.26 -15.85 0.81
N GLU A 255 16.40 -16.69 1.84
CA GLU A 255 17.35 -16.47 2.93
C GLU A 255 18.75 -16.22 2.33
N GLY A 256 19.25 -14.98 2.39
CA GLY A 256 20.58 -14.60 1.98
C GLY A 256 20.71 -13.70 0.74
N ALA A 257 19.62 -13.43 0.01
CA ALA A 257 19.67 -12.42 -1.07
C ALA A 257 19.67 -11.01 -0.51
N SER A 258 20.43 -10.08 -1.14
CA SER A 258 20.36 -8.68 -0.71
C SER A 258 19.04 -8.07 -1.14
N ALA A 259 18.42 -7.25 -0.29
CA ALA A 259 17.16 -6.55 -0.57
C ALA A 259 17.17 -5.76 -1.91
N VAL A 260 18.34 -5.35 -2.38
CA VAL A 260 18.52 -4.67 -3.67
C VAL A 260 18.42 -5.65 -4.85
N GLN A 261 18.94 -6.87 -4.72
CA GLN A 261 18.85 -7.89 -5.76
C GLN A 261 17.41 -8.38 -5.91
N ASP A 262 16.69 -8.54 -4.80
CA ASP A 262 15.27 -8.93 -4.80
C ASP A 262 14.40 -7.87 -5.46
N ASP A 263 14.65 -6.60 -5.19
CA ASP A 263 13.91 -5.50 -5.81
C ASP A 263 14.16 -5.42 -7.32
N LEU A 264 15.42 -5.60 -7.78
CA LEU A 264 15.76 -5.63 -9.20
C LEU A 264 15.11 -6.83 -9.91
N ARG A 265 15.17 -8.03 -9.30
CA ARG A 265 14.56 -9.26 -9.83
C ARG A 265 13.05 -9.10 -9.95
N ARG A 266 12.41 -8.53 -8.91
CA ARG A 266 10.97 -8.23 -8.90
C ARG A 266 10.57 -7.23 -9.97
N ARG A 267 11.36 -6.18 -10.19
CA ARG A 267 11.11 -5.21 -11.28
C ARG A 267 11.16 -5.89 -12.66
N LYS A 268 12.19 -6.71 -12.93
CA LYS A 268 12.27 -7.49 -14.17
C LYS A 268 11.08 -8.43 -14.35
N PHE A 269 10.65 -9.09 -13.27
CA PHE A 269 9.45 -9.91 -13.28
C PHE A 269 8.20 -9.11 -13.62
N LEU A 270 8.01 -7.93 -13.05
CA LEU A 270 6.85 -7.09 -13.36
C LEU A 270 6.86 -6.58 -14.80
N ASP A 271 8.04 -6.33 -15.40
CA ASP A 271 8.16 -6.00 -16.82
C ASP A 271 7.78 -7.20 -17.69
N PHE A 272 8.21 -8.41 -17.32
CA PHE A 272 7.78 -9.66 -17.95
C PHE A 272 6.24 -9.82 -17.87
N VAL A 273 5.66 -9.64 -16.70
CA VAL A 273 4.20 -9.70 -16.50
C VAL A 273 3.48 -8.66 -17.36
N LYS A 274 3.96 -7.42 -17.36
CA LYS A 274 3.39 -6.34 -18.17
C LYS A 274 3.37 -6.71 -19.67
N ALA A 275 4.46 -7.27 -20.18
CA ALA A 275 4.53 -7.78 -21.54
C ALA A 275 3.56 -8.95 -21.76
N GLY A 276 3.49 -9.90 -20.82
CA GLY A 276 2.59 -11.05 -20.88
C GLY A 276 1.10 -10.67 -20.95
N PHE A 277 0.70 -9.56 -20.31
CA PHE A 277 -0.67 -9.04 -20.34
C PHE A 277 -0.92 -7.96 -21.40
N ALA A 278 0.03 -7.68 -22.29
CA ALA A 278 -0.11 -6.63 -23.30
C ALA A 278 -1.36 -6.80 -24.19
N GLN A 279 -1.71 -8.03 -24.54
CA GLN A 279 -2.93 -8.36 -25.29
C GLN A 279 -3.64 -9.56 -24.63
N LYS A 280 -4.69 -9.28 -23.87
CA LYS A 280 -5.38 -10.23 -22.99
C LYS A 280 -5.82 -11.54 -23.69
N ARG A 281 -6.22 -11.49 -24.96
CA ARG A 281 -6.69 -12.65 -25.73
C ARG A 281 -5.58 -13.46 -26.40
N LYS A 282 -4.33 -12.99 -26.42
CA LYS A 282 -3.20 -13.70 -27.03
C LYS A 282 -2.56 -14.70 -26.04
N LYS A 283 -1.98 -15.77 -26.60
CA LYS A 283 -1.17 -16.73 -25.86
C LYS A 283 0.04 -16.02 -25.23
N LEU A 284 0.51 -16.51 -24.09
CA LEU A 284 1.65 -15.94 -23.37
C LEU A 284 2.89 -15.83 -24.29
N ALA A 285 3.23 -16.92 -25.00
CA ALA A 285 4.36 -16.94 -25.94
C ALA A 285 4.29 -15.84 -27.01
N ASN A 286 3.07 -15.53 -27.50
CA ASN A 286 2.88 -14.47 -28.51
C ASN A 286 3.00 -13.07 -27.91
N ASN A 287 2.56 -12.87 -26.66
CA ASN A 287 2.71 -11.58 -25.99
C ASN A 287 4.18 -11.30 -25.63
N LEU A 288 4.94 -12.33 -25.31
CA LEU A 288 6.34 -12.22 -24.90
C LEU A 288 7.33 -12.25 -26.10
N SER A 289 6.86 -12.44 -27.33
CA SER A 289 7.71 -12.60 -28.51
C SER A 289 8.63 -11.41 -28.82
N ALA A 290 8.32 -10.23 -28.31
CA ALA A 290 9.20 -9.05 -28.39
C ALA A 290 10.42 -9.10 -27.45
N VAL A 291 10.39 -9.96 -26.43
CA VAL A 291 11.43 -10.04 -25.36
C VAL A 291 12.11 -11.40 -25.36
N TYR A 292 11.36 -12.48 -25.64
CA TYR A 292 11.84 -13.86 -25.61
C TYR A 292 11.43 -14.60 -26.88
N PRO A 293 12.26 -15.53 -27.40
CA PRO A 293 11.87 -16.42 -28.49
C PRO A 293 10.61 -17.20 -28.09
N ALA A 294 9.62 -17.24 -28.98
CA ALA A 294 8.32 -17.86 -28.69
C ALA A 294 8.43 -19.37 -28.33
N ASP A 295 9.41 -20.08 -28.93
CA ASP A 295 9.68 -21.48 -28.60
C ASP A 295 10.23 -21.63 -27.19
N ALA A 296 11.18 -20.77 -26.78
CA ALA A 296 11.70 -20.78 -25.40
C ALA A 296 10.59 -20.56 -24.35
N VAL A 297 9.64 -19.65 -24.65
CA VAL A 297 8.47 -19.46 -23.76
C VAL A 297 7.60 -20.71 -23.71
N ARG A 298 7.34 -21.33 -24.86
CA ARG A 298 6.54 -22.58 -24.91
C ARG A 298 7.21 -23.72 -24.16
N ASP A 299 8.52 -23.86 -24.28
CA ASP A 299 9.28 -24.91 -23.62
C ASP A 299 9.35 -24.66 -22.10
N ALA A 300 9.59 -23.42 -21.65
CA ALA A 300 9.52 -23.06 -20.25
C ALA A 300 8.14 -23.34 -19.64
N VAL A 301 7.06 -23.02 -20.37
CA VAL A 301 5.69 -23.33 -19.91
C VAL A 301 5.45 -24.85 -19.83
N ARG A 302 5.89 -25.61 -20.84
CA ARG A 302 5.75 -27.07 -20.86
C ARG A 302 6.57 -27.78 -19.78
N SER A 303 7.79 -27.31 -19.49
CA SER A 303 8.63 -27.87 -18.42
C SER A 303 7.98 -27.78 -17.05
N LEU A 304 7.05 -26.84 -16.85
CA LEU A 304 6.25 -26.67 -15.65
C LEU A 304 4.93 -27.47 -15.67
N GLY A 305 4.71 -28.33 -16.67
CA GLY A 305 3.49 -29.11 -16.81
C GLY A 305 2.28 -28.32 -17.31
N LEU A 306 2.49 -27.10 -17.82
CA LEU A 306 1.43 -26.20 -18.29
C LEU A 306 1.24 -26.34 -19.81
N SER A 307 0.05 -25.96 -20.33
CA SER A 307 -0.21 -25.95 -21.77
C SER A 307 0.65 -24.88 -22.47
N GLY A 308 1.36 -25.25 -23.53
CA GLY A 308 2.10 -24.30 -24.38
C GLY A 308 1.22 -23.22 -25.06
N ASN A 309 -0.10 -23.35 -24.97
CA ASN A 309 -1.08 -22.39 -25.48
C ASN A 309 -1.70 -21.49 -24.41
N VAL A 310 -1.22 -21.58 -23.16
CA VAL A 310 -1.72 -20.85 -22.01
C VAL A 310 -1.68 -19.32 -22.22
N ARG A 311 -2.65 -18.62 -21.66
CA ARG A 311 -2.68 -17.16 -21.60
C ARG A 311 -2.21 -16.67 -20.24
N ALA A 312 -1.69 -15.45 -20.15
CA ALA A 312 -1.23 -14.87 -18.88
C ALA A 312 -2.34 -14.84 -17.82
N GLU A 313 -3.60 -14.63 -18.23
CA GLU A 313 -4.75 -14.57 -17.29
C GLU A 313 -5.11 -15.90 -16.64
N GLU A 314 -4.63 -17.02 -17.17
CA GLU A 314 -4.86 -18.36 -16.64
C GLU A 314 -3.82 -18.76 -15.59
N LEU A 315 -2.70 -18.02 -15.49
CA LEU A 315 -1.57 -18.32 -14.63
C LEU A 315 -1.65 -17.55 -13.31
N THR A 316 -1.35 -18.25 -12.21
CA THR A 316 -1.15 -17.62 -10.91
C THR A 316 0.14 -16.78 -10.90
N VAL A 317 0.33 -15.94 -9.87
CA VAL A 317 1.59 -15.20 -9.69
C VAL A 317 2.76 -16.17 -9.57
N ALA A 318 2.58 -17.28 -8.85
CA ALA A 318 3.61 -18.32 -8.68
C ALA A 318 3.95 -19.00 -10.02
N ASP A 319 2.96 -19.29 -10.87
CA ASP A 319 3.23 -19.89 -12.19
C ASP A 319 3.96 -18.90 -13.11
N LEU A 320 3.52 -17.63 -13.13
CA LEU A 320 4.20 -16.57 -13.89
C LEU A 320 5.65 -16.40 -13.42
N TRP A 321 5.90 -16.48 -12.10
CA TRP A 321 7.24 -16.40 -11.53
C TRP A 321 8.10 -17.57 -11.98
N ARG A 322 7.61 -18.83 -11.90
CA ARG A 322 8.33 -20.00 -12.37
C ARG A 322 8.68 -19.92 -13.86
N VAL A 323 7.75 -19.46 -14.71
CA VAL A 323 8.03 -19.24 -16.14
C VAL A 323 9.11 -18.19 -16.33
N PHE A 324 9.05 -17.08 -15.59
CA PHE A 324 10.06 -16.03 -15.62
C PHE A 324 11.45 -16.57 -15.21
N GLU A 325 11.53 -17.36 -14.15
CA GLU A 325 12.77 -18.01 -13.68
C GLU A 325 13.33 -18.98 -14.71
N ALA A 326 12.50 -19.84 -15.29
CA ALA A 326 12.92 -20.79 -16.34
C ALA A 326 13.50 -20.08 -17.58
N LEU A 327 13.04 -18.86 -17.86
CA LEU A 327 13.54 -18.06 -18.99
C LEU A 327 14.81 -17.28 -18.66
N ASN A 328 15.10 -17.00 -17.37
CA ASN A 328 16.19 -16.12 -16.95
C ASN A 328 17.24 -16.84 -16.06
N GLY A 329 16.93 -18.01 -15.52
CA GLY A 329 17.80 -18.80 -14.63
C GLY A 329 18.81 -19.70 -15.34
N SER A 330 18.79 -19.75 -16.66
CA SER A 330 19.74 -20.56 -17.49
C SER A 330 20.92 -19.72 -18.01
N ARG A 331 21.21 -18.58 -17.38
CA ARG A 331 22.34 -17.74 -17.77
C ARG A 331 23.33 -17.57 -16.65
#